data_7caf56330719256a50709e75b29e7032
#
_entry.id   7caf56330719256a50709e75b29e7032
#
_cell.length_a   1.000
_cell.length_b   1.000
_cell.length_c   1.000
_cell.angle_alpha   90.00
_cell.angle_beta   90.00
_cell.angle_gamma   90.00
#
_symmetry.space_group_name_H-M   'P 1'
#
loop_
_entity.id
_entity.type
_entity.pdbx_description
1 polymer ?
#
loop_
_entity_poly.entity_id
_entity_poly.type
_entity_poly.pdbx_seq_one_letter_code
_entity_poly.pdbx_strand_id
1 'polypeptide(L)'
;KKRTYRLLCVLAGTVLLVTGALTGCSTSGKSGVSKGDGIQQTEEAGATEKHAPKIDGLEYKKTMKLKYATGFDVYYYKEGYKLLDVHEDRQYLIVPEGKKKPADLDKEIVVLKQPLEHIYLAATSAMALFDAMDGLDSIRMSGAQASDWYIDHAKKAMEDGKILFAGKYSEPDYEMLIDEDCDLAIESTMILHTPKVQEMIEDL
;
A
#
# COMPACT_ATOMS: atom_id res chain seq x y z
N LYS A 1 -19.48 21.50 17.65
CA LYS A 1 -20.04 22.06 16.39
C LYS A 1 -20.31 20.90 15.46
N LYS A 2 -21.57 20.47 15.34
CA LYS A 2 -21.99 19.37 14.47
C LYS A 2 -21.84 19.78 13.00
N ARG A 3 -21.06 19.06 12.21
CA ARG A 3 -21.06 19.17 10.74
C ARG A 3 -21.94 18.05 10.17
N THR A 4 -23.03 18.49 9.57
CA THR A 4 -24.03 17.69 8.88
C THR A 4 -23.53 17.40 7.47
N TYR A 5 -23.27 16.15 7.12
CA TYR A 5 -23.00 15.74 5.75
C TYR A 5 -24.32 15.43 5.05
N ARG A 6 -24.59 16.17 3.99
CA ARG A 6 -25.72 15.95 3.08
C ARG A 6 -25.29 14.97 2.00
N LEU A 7 -25.92 13.80 2.03
CA LEU A 7 -25.89 12.81 0.96
C LEU A 7 -26.66 13.37 -0.25
N LEU A 8 -26.04 13.49 -1.41
CA LEU A 8 -26.72 13.83 -2.66
C LEU A 8 -26.55 12.67 -3.63
N CYS A 9 -27.56 11.80 -3.72
CA CYS A 9 -27.70 10.83 -4.81
C CYS A 9 -28.24 11.54 -6.04
N VAL A 10 -27.52 11.50 -7.16
CA VAL A 10 -28.06 11.81 -8.48
C VAL A 10 -27.90 10.59 -9.38
N LEU A 11 -29.01 9.92 -9.58
CA LEU A 11 -29.23 8.94 -10.66
C LEU A 11 -29.59 9.71 -11.93
N ALA A 12 -28.82 9.56 -12.98
CA ALA A 12 -29.32 9.87 -14.35
C ALA A 12 -28.73 8.86 -15.32
N GLY A 13 -29.56 7.92 -15.71
CA GLY A 13 -29.29 7.02 -16.82
C GLY A 13 -29.50 7.74 -18.16
N THR A 14 -28.64 7.46 -19.13
CA THR A 14 -28.98 7.65 -20.55
C THR A 14 -28.34 6.52 -21.34
N VAL A 15 -29.20 5.66 -21.86
CA VAL A 15 -28.94 4.66 -22.88
C VAL A 15 -28.89 5.37 -24.22
N LEU A 16 -27.83 5.22 -24.98
CA LEU A 16 -27.79 5.55 -26.41
C LEU A 16 -27.29 4.35 -27.20
N LEU A 17 -28.22 3.69 -27.83
CA LEU A 17 -28.02 2.72 -28.91
C LEU A 17 -27.66 3.47 -30.20
N VAL A 18 -26.52 3.14 -30.81
CA VAL A 18 -26.25 3.45 -32.21
C VAL A 18 -25.78 2.19 -32.91
N THR A 19 -26.66 1.71 -33.77
CA THR A 19 -26.43 0.68 -34.78
C THR A 19 -25.87 1.32 -36.04
N GLY A 20 -24.93 0.68 -36.74
CA GLY A 20 -24.48 1.07 -38.07
C GLY A 20 -23.23 0.32 -38.50
N ALA A 21 -23.43 -0.72 -39.16
CA ALA A 21 -23.28 -1.10 -40.55
C ALA A 21 -21.88 -1.56 -40.97
N LEU A 22 -21.83 -2.84 -41.31
CA LEU A 22 -20.80 -3.56 -42.05
C LEU A 22 -20.63 -3.04 -43.47
N THR A 23 -19.39 -2.79 -43.91
CA THR A 23 -19.04 -2.96 -45.32
C THR A 23 -17.65 -3.60 -45.38
N GLY A 24 -17.63 -4.81 -45.90
CA GLY A 24 -16.44 -5.50 -46.29
C GLY A 24 -15.93 -5.06 -47.66
N CYS A 25 -14.63 -5.19 -47.85
CA CYS A 25 -14.08 -5.49 -49.20
C CYS A 25 -12.76 -6.25 -49.04
N SER A 26 -12.77 -7.42 -49.61
CA SER A 26 -11.64 -8.30 -49.84
C SER A 26 -10.82 -7.78 -51.02
N THR A 27 -9.49 -7.86 -50.95
CA THR A 27 -8.66 -8.14 -52.13
C THR A 27 -7.36 -8.83 -51.74
N SER A 28 -7.13 -9.90 -52.43
CA SER A 28 -6.02 -10.85 -52.46
C SER A 28 -4.75 -10.22 -53.04
N GLY A 29 -3.55 -10.65 -52.52
CA GLY A 29 -2.33 -10.37 -53.31
C GLY A 29 -1.01 -10.58 -52.57
N LYS A 30 -0.46 -11.81 -52.67
CA LYS A 30 0.97 -12.21 -52.82
C LYS A 30 2.06 -11.76 -51.83
N SER A 31 2.60 -12.78 -51.19
CA SER A 31 4.03 -13.14 -50.94
C SER A 31 5.12 -12.07 -51.09
N GLY A 32 5.86 -11.88 -50.00
CA GLY A 32 7.17 -11.28 -50.00
C GLY A 32 7.85 -11.52 -48.64
N VAL A 33 8.74 -12.55 -48.61
CA VAL A 33 9.65 -12.77 -47.48
C VAL A 33 10.68 -11.66 -47.46
N SER A 34 10.83 -10.93 -46.37
CA SER A 34 12.03 -10.17 -46.08
C SER A 34 12.33 -10.23 -44.59
N LYS A 35 13.58 -10.62 -44.33
CA LYS A 35 14.23 -10.69 -43.02
C LYS A 35 14.38 -9.32 -42.39
N GLY A 36 14.29 -9.31 -41.08
CA GLY A 36 15.22 -8.57 -40.22
C GLY A 36 14.76 -7.17 -39.84
N ASP A 37 14.82 -7.01 -38.57
CA ASP A 37 15.17 -5.81 -37.82
C ASP A 37 14.10 -5.18 -36.95
N GLY A 38 14.48 -5.12 -35.69
CA GLY A 38 14.19 -4.00 -34.83
C GLY A 38 12.78 -3.98 -34.26
N ILE A 39 12.60 -4.69 -33.17
CA ILE A 39 11.59 -4.28 -32.20
C ILE A 39 12.00 -2.88 -31.73
N GLN A 40 11.49 -1.86 -32.40
CA GLN A 40 11.47 -0.52 -31.85
C GLN A 40 10.56 -0.58 -30.60
N GLN A 41 11.20 -0.48 -29.45
CA GLN A 41 10.52 -0.09 -28.23
C GLN A 41 9.93 1.29 -28.50
N THR A 42 8.63 1.33 -28.75
CA THR A 42 7.86 2.56 -28.59
C THR A 42 7.96 2.91 -27.11
N GLU A 43 8.81 3.88 -26.79
CA GLU A 43 8.72 4.63 -25.56
C GLU A 43 7.33 5.26 -25.55
N GLU A 44 6.41 4.71 -24.76
CA GLU A 44 5.16 5.39 -24.43
C GLU A 44 5.53 6.65 -23.63
N ALA A 45 5.59 7.74 -24.35
CA ALA A 45 5.63 9.07 -23.77
C ALA A 45 4.32 9.33 -23.02
N GLY A 46 4.43 9.74 -21.77
CA GLY A 46 3.34 10.42 -21.10
C GLY A 46 2.95 9.94 -19.70
N ALA A 47 3.91 9.49 -18.87
CA ALA A 47 3.73 9.70 -17.46
C ALA A 47 4.06 11.16 -17.18
N THR A 48 3.06 12.02 -17.00
CA THR A 48 3.26 13.34 -16.37
C THR A 48 4.08 13.11 -15.12
N GLU A 49 5.29 13.69 -15.06
CA GLU A 49 6.09 13.73 -13.84
C GLU A 49 5.23 14.42 -12.78
N LYS A 50 4.55 13.63 -11.95
CA LYS A 50 3.94 14.15 -10.74
C LYS A 50 5.08 14.72 -9.91
N HIS A 51 5.08 16.03 -9.72
CA HIS A 51 6.06 16.66 -8.86
C HIS A 51 5.91 16.10 -7.45
N ALA A 52 6.98 15.52 -6.92
CA ALA A 52 7.01 15.04 -5.55
C ALA A 52 6.62 16.17 -4.57
N PRO A 53 5.87 15.86 -3.51
CA PRO A 53 5.59 16.81 -2.45
C PRO A 53 6.89 17.41 -1.90
N LYS A 54 6.90 18.73 -1.74
CA LYS A 54 8.05 19.41 -1.13
C LYS A 54 7.98 19.21 0.39
N ILE A 55 9.02 18.60 0.95
CA ILE A 55 9.21 18.47 2.39
C ILE A 55 10.44 19.28 2.78
N ASP A 56 10.29 20.26 3.67
CA ASP A 56 11.39 21.12 4.06
C ASP A 56 12.53 20.31 4.72
N GLY A 57 13.73 20.56 4.26
CA GLY A 57 14.93 19.81 4.68
C GLY A 57 15.17 18.50 3.93
N LEU A 58 14.27 18.06 3.05
CA LEU A 58 14.47 16.87 2.21
C LEU A 58 14.64 17.26 0.74
N GLU A 59 15.63 16.66 0.08
CA GLU A 59 15.86 16.83 -1.34
C GLU A 59 15.33 15.63 -2.12
N TYR A 60 14.41 15.88 -3.05
CA TYR A 60 13.82 14.86 -3.93
C TYR A 60 14.89 14.18 -4.79
N LYS A 61 14.77 12.88 -4.98
CA LYS A 61 15.68 12.06 -5.78
C LYS A 61 15.00 11.42 -6.98
N LYS A 62 13.89 10.72 -6.77
CA LYS A 62 13.13 10.02 -7.82
C LYS A 62 11.78 9.57 -7.31
N THR A 63 10.87 9.25 -8.24
CA THR A 63 9.61 8.55 -7.96
C THR A 63 9.74 7.07 -8.36
N MET A 64 9.10 6.18 -7.61
CA MET A 64 9.00 4.77 -7.98
C MET A 64 8.17 4.61 -9.26
N LYS A 65 8.69 3.89 -10.23
CA LYS A 65 7.91 3.55 -11.42
C LYS A 65 7.02 2.34 -11.10
N LEU A 66 5.73 2.58 -10.98
CA LEU A 66 4.73 1.54 -10.78
C LEU A 66 4.16 1.13 -12.13
N LYS A 67 4.13 -0.18 -12.40
CA LYS A 67 3.65 -0.71 -13.69
C LYS A 67 2.14 -0.96 -13.69
N TYR A 68 1.59 -1.35 -12.56
CA TYR A 68 0.20 -1.77 -12.44
C TYR A 68 -0.58 -1.03 -11.34
N ALA A 69 0.09 -0.73 -10.23
CA ALA A 69 -0.54 -0.07 -9.10
C ALA A 69 -0.78 1.42 -9.41
N THR A 70 -1.99 1.90 -9.13
CA THR A 70 -2.41 3.29 -9.36
C THR A 70 -2.95 3.96 -8.11
N GLY A 71 -3.04 3.23 -6.99
CA GLY A 71 -3.62 3.74 -5.74
C GLY A 71 -2.62 4.41 -4.81
N PHE A 72 -1.33 4.46 -5.16
CA PHE A 72 -0.32 5.13 -4.36
C PHE A 72 0.88 5.57 -5.20
N ASP A 73 1.67 6.51 -4.67
CA ASP A 73 2.97 6.89 -5.21
C ASP A 73 4.05 6.73 -4.13
N VAL A 74 5.29 6.45 -4.53
CA VAL A 74 6.44 6.43 -3.61
C VAL A 74 7.50 7.40 -4.11
N TYR A 75 7.77 8.42 -3.32
CA TYR A 75 8.78 9.42 -3.59
C TYR A 75 10.03 9.14 -2.75
N TYR A 76 11.17 9.07 -3.41
CA TYR A 76 12.47 8.91 -2.75
C TYR A 76 13.15 10.26 -2.60
N TYR A 77 13.65 10.53 -1.41
CA TYR A 77 14.47 11.70 -1.11
C TYR A 77 15.91 11.27 -0.84
N LYS A 78 16.83 12.22 -0.80
CA LYS A 78 18.20 11.95 -0.41
C LYS A 78 18.25 11.40 1.02
N GLU A 79 19.40 10.81 1.37
CA GLU A 79 19.66 10.20 2.67
C GLU A 79 18.72 9.05 3.06
N GLY A 80 17.99 8.49 2.09
CA GLY A 80 17.15 7.29 2.29
C GLY A 80 15.70 7.55 2.71
N TYR A 81 15.30 8.81 2.92
CA TYR A 81 13.89 9.10 3.21
C TYR A 81 12.96 8.72 2.05
N LYS A 82 11.76 8.27 2.38
CA LYS A 82 10.72 7.92 1.42
C LYS A 82 9.38 8.47 1.89
N LEU A 83 8.61 9.02 0.97
CA LEU A 83 7.20 9.35 1.22
C LEU A 83 6.34 8.37 0.44
N LEU A 84 5.51 7.63 1.15
CA LEU A 84 4.44 6.82 0.59
C LEU A 84 3.17 7.69 0.64
N ASP A 85 2.63 7.98 -0.54
CA ASP A 85 1.40 8.76 -0.72
C ASP A 85 0.29 7.79 -1.14
N VAL A 86 -0.59 7.43 -0.22
CA VAL A 86 -1.75 6.58 -0.50
C VAL A 86 -2.89 7.50 -0.91
N HIS A 87 -3.31 7.37 -2.18
CA HIS A 87 -4.30 8.26 -2.77
C HIS A 87 -5.63 8.23 -2.01
N GLU A 88 -6.21 9.40 -1.79
CA GLU A 88 -7.49 9.59 -1.08
C GLU A 88 -7.49 9.11 0.39
N ASP A 89 -6.31 8.80 0.95
CA ASP A 89 -6.15 8.42 2.34
C ASP A 89 -5.12 9.33 3.02
N ARG A 90 -3.94 8.84 3.34
CA ARG A 90 -2.91 9.60 4.07
C ARG A 90 -1.51 9.36 3.52
N GLN A 91 -0.59 10.20 3.95
CA GLN A 91 0.82 10.12 3.58
C GLN A 91 1.66 9.58 4.75
N TYR A 92 2.66 8.76 4.43
CA TYR A 92 3.56 8.16 5.39
C TYR A 92 5.00 8.53 5.05
N LEU A 93 5.68 9.25 5.95
CA LEU A 93 7.12 9.53 5.81
C LEU A 93 7.92 8.44 6.49
N ILE A 94 8.62 7.64 5.69
CA ILE A 94 9.55 6.63 6.18
C ILE A 94 10.89 7.30 6.46
N VAL A 95 11.24 7.36 7.74
CA VAL A 95 12.49 7.96 8.25
C VAL A 95 13.51 6.84 8.45
N PRO A 96 14.68 6.91 7.78
CA PRO A 96 15.72 5.89 7.94
C PRO A 96 16.25 5.80 9.37
N GLU A 97 16.76 4.63 9.72
CA GLU A 97 17.43 4.40 10.99
C GLU A 97 18.52 5.46 11.27
N GLY A 98 18.58 5.93 12.50
CA GLY A 98 19.53 6.95 12.94
C GLY A 98 19.25 8.37 12.42
N LYS A 99 18.23 8.56 11.60
CA LYS A 99 17.82 9.87 11.08
C LYS A 99 16.71 10.48 11.92
N LYS A 100 16.56 11.82 11.81
CA LYS A 100 15.48 12.56 12.50
C LYS A 100 14.41 12.95 11.49
N LYS A 101 13.16 13.00 11.95
CA LYS A 101 12.09 13.58 11.14
C LYS A 101 12.37 15.06 10.87
N PRO A 102 11.97 15.62 9.71
CA PRO A 102 12.03 17.06 9.45
C PRO A 102 11.29 17.86 10.53
N ALA A 103 11.83 19.07 10.86
CA ALA A 103 11.28 19.88 11.95
C ALA A 103 9.89 20.43 11.61
N ASP A 104 9.69 20.87 10.35
CA ASP A 104 8.49 21.50 9.85
C ASP A 104 7.64 20.54 8.99
N LEU A 105 7.58 19.24 9.40
CA LEU A 105 6.76 18.26 8.73
C LEU A 105 5.28 18.55 8.96
N ASP A 106 4.47 18.44 7.89
CA ASP A 106 3.02 18.54 7.99
C ASP A 106 2.49 17.52 9.00
N LYS A 107 1.57 17.96 9.85
CA LYS A 107 1.01 17.16 10.94
C LYS A 107 0.12 16.01 10.45
N GLU A 108 -0.36 16.09 9.22
CA GLU A 108 -1.17 15.05 8.61
C GLU A 108 -0.31 13.89 8.06
N ILE A 109 1.01 14.10 7.93
CA ILE A 109 1.94 13.05 7.51
C ILE A 109 2.30 12.17 8.70
N VAL A 110 1.97 10.89 8.61
CA VAL A 110 2.36 9.87 9.61
C VAL A 110 3.84 9.54 9.46
N VAL A 111 4.56 9.51 10.58
CA VAL A 111 5.99 9.21 10.57
C VAL A 111 6.23 7.76 10.95
N LEU A 112 6.83 6.98 10.05
CA LEU A 112 7.29 5.63 10.30
C LEU A 112 8.82 5.64 10.40
N LYS A 113 9.36 5.24 11.55
CA LYS A 113 10.82 5.19 11.79
C LYS A 113 11.33 3.78 11.53
N GLN A 114 12.39 3.65 10.74
CA GLN A 114 13.07 2.37 10.56
C GLN A 114 14.08 2.11 11.69
N PRO A 115 14.34 0.82 12.04
CA PRO A 115 13.67 -0.36 11.49
C PRO A 115 12.22 -0.50 11.96
N LEU A 116 11.38 -1.20 11.19
CA LEU A 116 10.04 -1.64 11.58
C LEU A 116 10.14 -3.15 11.83
N GLU A 117 10.25 -3.55 13.09
CA GLU A 117 10.53 -4.94 13.50
C GLU A 117 9.46 -5.49 14.45
N HIS A 118 8.55 -4.63 14.93
CA HIS A 118 7.48 -5.00 15.87
C HIS A 118 6.11 -4.77 15.25
N ILE A 119 5.90 -5.32 14.04
CA ILE A 119 4.65 -5.14 13.30
C ILE A 119 3.56 -6.05 13.90
N TYR A 120 2.40 -5.46 14.18
CA TYR A 120 1.15 -6.21 14.39
C TYR A 120 0.44 -6.40 13.05
N LEU A 121 0.34 -7.65 12.59
CA LEU A 121 -0.29 -8.01 11.34
C LEU A 121 -1.67 -8.64 11.58
N ALA A 122 -2.74 -7.85 11.52
CA ALA A 122 -4.12 -8.31 11.58
C ALA A 122 -4.69 -8.65 10.18
N ALA A 123 -4.16 -8.00 9.14
CA ALA A 123 -4.53 -8.28 7.74
C ALA A 123 -3.95 -9.61 7.25
N THR A 124 -4.67 -10.71 7.42
CA THR A 124 -4.19 -12.06 7.11
C THR A 124 -3.67 -12.23 5.69
N SER A 125 -4.25 -11.54 4.70
CA SER A 125 -3.81 -11.57 3.31
C SER A 125 -2.40 -10.99 3.11
N ALA A 126 -1.95 -10.10 3.97
CA ALA A 126 -0.63 -9.49 3.87
C ALA A 126 0.49 -10.46 4.30
N MET A 127 0.21 -11.47 5.13
CA MET A 127 1.22 -12.45 5.57
C MET A 127 1.93 -13.14 4.40
N ALA A 128 1.19 -13.48 3.34
CA ALA A 128 1.78 -14.09 2.14
C ALA A 128 2.75 -13.16 1.42
N LEU A 129 2.55 -11.85 1.51
CA LEU A 129 3.46 -10.86 0.91
C LEU A 129 4.74 -10.75 1.75
N PHE A 130 4.63 -10.76 3.08
CA PHE A 130 5.79 -10.79 3.97
C PHE A 130 6.61 -12.07 3.81
N ASP A 131 5.95 -13.23 3.72
CA ASP A 131 6.61 -14.50 3.46
C ASP A 131 7.36 -14.49 2.12
N ALA A 132 6.72 -14.02 1.05
CA ALA A 132 7.32 -13.94 -0.29
C ALA A 132 8.50 -12.96 -0.40
N MET A 133 8.61 -12.01 0.52
CA MET A 133 9.71 -11.03 0.58
C MET A 133 10.79 -11.38 1.60
N ASP A 134 10.73 -12.57 2.24
CA ASP A 134 11.56 -12.93 3.40
C ASP A 134 11.46 -11.91 4.55
N GLY A 135 10.27 -11.30 4.72
CA GLY A 135 10.02 -10.22 5.67
C GLY A 135 9.33 -10.65 6.97
N LEU A 136 9.17 -11.93 7.24
CA LEU A 136 8.47 -12.43 8.44
C LEU A 136 9.13 -12.00 9.74
N ASP A 137 10.43 -11.78 9.74
CA ASP A 137 11.17 -11.33 10.94
C ASP A 137 10.77 -9.90 11.38
N SER A 138 10.11 -9.13 10.52
CA SER A 138 9.54 -7.82 10.87
C SER A 138 8.20 -7.92 11.60
N ILE A 139 7.55 -9.09 11.56
CA ILE A 139 6.27 -9.32 12.22
C ILE A 139 6.50 -9.87 13.61
N ARG A 140 6.11 -9.10 14.62
CA ARG A 140 6.17 -9.53 16.02
C ARG A 140 4.85 -10.11 16.52
N MET A 141 3.74 -9.61 15.97
CA MET A 141 2.41 -9.98 16.44
C MET A 141 1.46 -10.28 15.26
N SER A 142 0.56 -11.23 15.46
CA SER A 142 -0.41 -11.69 14.47
C SER A 142 -1.84 -11.59 14.97
N GLY A 143 -2.75 -11.19 14.10
CA GLY A 143 -4.19 -11.20 14.35
C GLY A 143 -4.86 -12.57 14.18
N ALA A 144 -4.10 -13.60 13.80
CA ALA A 144 -4.58 -14.98 13.66
C ALA A 144 -3.69 -15.94 14.46
N GLN A 145 -4.26 -17.04 14.95
CA GLN A 145 -3.53 -18.07 15.70
C GLN A 145 -2.71 -18.96 14.75
N ALA A 146 -1.71 -19.66 15.30
CA ALA A 146 -0.87 -20.58 14.53
C ALA A 146 -1.68 -21.65 13.78
N SER A 147 -2.76 -22.13 14.37
CA SER A 147 -3.66 -23.12 13.75
C SER A 147 -4.41 -22.62 12.52
N ASP A 148 -4.55 -21.29 12.39
CA ASP A 148 -5.33 -20.65 11.32
C ASP A 148 -4.46 -20.33 10.09
N TRP A 149 -3.14 -20.51 10.20
CA TRP A 149 -2.21 -20.25 9.12
C TRP A 149 -1.99 -21.47 8.22
N TYR A 150 -2.11 -21.25 6.91
CA TYR A 150 -1.73 -22.19 5.85
C TYR A 150 -0.33 -21.92 5.29
N ILE A 151 0.32 -20.83 5.75
CA ILE A 151 1.70 -20.45 5.38
C ILE A 151 2.61 -21.10 6.39
N ASP A 152 3.35 -22.14 5.97
CA ASP A 152 4.16 -22.99 6.85
C ASP A 152 5.20 -22.17 7.64
N HIS A 153 5.86 -21.20 7.00
CA HIS A 153 6.86 -20.35 7.66
C HIS A 153 6.24 -19.47 8.75
N ALA A 154 5.06 -18.88 8.49
CA ALA A 154 4.36 -18.07 9.49
C ALA A 154 3.88 -18.93 10.67
N LYS A 155 3.30 -20.09 10.36
CA LYS A 155 2.89 -21.06 11.40
C LYS A 155 4.06 -21.46 12.26
N LYS A 156 5.19 -21.83 11.64
CA LYS A 156 6.40 -22.21 12.37
C LYS A 156 6.95 -21.05 13.22
N ALA A 157 6.97 -19.83 12.70
CA ALA A 157 7.42 -18.67 13.43
C ALA A 157 6.57 -18.42 14.71
N MET A 158 5.25 -18.69 14.63
CA MET A 158 4.37 -18.63 15.79
C MET A 158 4.60 -19.79 16.78
N GLU A 159 4.78 -21.01 16.29
CA GLU A 159 5.10 -22.18 17.11
C GLU A 159 6.45 -22.01 17.84
N ASP A 160 7.41 -21.34 17.21
CA ASP A 160 8.72 -21.01 17.78
C ASP A 160 8.67 -19.79 18.73
N GLY A 161 7.50 -19.13 18.88
CA GLY A 161 7.32 -17.93 19.73
C GLY A 161 7.94 -16.64 19.16
N LYS A 162 8.36 -16.64 17.90
CA LYS A 162 8.86 -15.44 17.20
C LYS A 162 7.73 -14.46 16.89
N ILE A 163 6.58 -14.99 16.48
CA ILE A 163 5.36 -14.23 16.25
C ILE A 163 4.33 -14.63 17.30
N LEU A 164 3.78 -13.65 18.00
CA LEU A 164 2.80 -13.85 19.06
C LEU A 164 1.38 -13.65 18.51
N PHE A 165 0.40 -14.31 19.11
CA PHE A 165 -1.01 -14.01 18.82
C PHE A 165 -1.47 -12.86 19.72
N ALA A 166 -1.76 -11.69 19.13
CA ALA A 166 -2.19 -10.49 19.85
C ALA A 166 -3.67 -10.14 19.59
N GLY A 167 -4.53 -11.16 19.46
CA GLY A 167 -5.94 -10.95 19.19
C GLY A 167 -6.23 -10.60 17.73
N LYS A 168 -7.50 -10.68 17.34
CA LYS A 168 -7.96 -10.37 15.96
C LYS A 168 -8.24 -8.87 15.80
N TYR A 169 -8.34 -8.39 14.55
CA TYR A 169 -8.61 -6.99 14.20
C TYR A 169 -9.74 -6.31 15.01
N SER A 170 -10.77 -7.06 15.42
CA SER A 170 -11.92 -6.52 16.15
C SER A 170 -11.78 -6.56 17.68
N GLU A 171 -10.74 -7.21 18.17
CA GLU A 171 -10.48 -7.45 19.60
C GLU A 171 -8.98 -7.70 19.82
N PRO A 172 -8.12 -6.71 19.53
CA PRO A 172 -6.68 -6.83 19.75
C PRO A 172 -6.34 -6.79 21.25
N ASP A 173 -5.24 -7.40 21.60
CA ASP A 173 -4.66 -7.32 22.92
C ASP A 173 -3.79 -6.06 23.03
N TYR A 174 -4.40 -4.97 23.48
CA TYR A 174 -3.72 -3.67 23.59
C TYR A 174 -2.55 -3.68 24.56
N GLU A 175 -2.63 -4.48 25.65
CA GLU A 175 -1.52 -4.60 26.59
C GLU A 175 -0.31 -5.24 25.91
N MET A 176 -0.55 -6.29 25.11
CA MET A 176 0.52 -6.94 24.35
C MET A 176 1.08 -6.00 23.26
N LEU A 177 0.25 -5.22 22.58
CA LEU A 177 0.73 -4.25 21.57
C LEU A 177 1.67 -3.21 22.21
N ILE A 178 1.37 -2.76 23.41
CA ILE A 178 2.21 -1.82 24.17
C ILE A 178 3.48 -2.50 24.67
N ASP A 179 3.36 -3.68 25.29
CA ASP A 179 4.49 -4.40 25.91
C ASP A 179 5.53 -4.86 24.91
N GLU A 180 5.09 -5.16 23.67
CA GLU A 180 5.96 -5.55 22.56
C GLU A 180 6.39 -4.36 21.70
N ASP A 181 6.18 -3.11 22.14
CA ASP A 181 6.58 -1.88 21.45
C ASP A 181 6.09 -1.86 19.99
N CYS A 182 4.80 -2.11 19.73
CA CYS A 182 4.23 -2.13 18.39
C CYS A 182 4.56 -0.84 17.63
N ASP A 183 5.27 -0.95 16.51
CA ASP A 183 5.71 0.19 15.70
C ASP A 183 4.87 0.43 14.44
N LEU A 184 4.06 -0.57 14.05
CA LEU A 184 3.14 -0.50 12.93
C LEU A 184 2.03 -1.56 13.05
N ALA A 185 0.77 -1.15 12.96
CA ALA A 185 -0.36 -2.05 12.80
C ALA A 185 -0.77 -2.11 11.32
N ILE A 186 -0.83 -3.34 10.76
CA ILE A 186 -1.31 -3.56 9.39
C ILE A 186 -2.69 -4.23 9.47
N GLU A 187 -3.69 -3.44 9.16
CA GLU A 187 -5.09 -3.81 9.21
C GLU A 187 -5.68 -4.01 7.81
N SER A 188 -6.76 -4.75 7.74
CA SER A 188 -7.60 -4.80 6.54
C SER A 188 -8.73 -3.78 6.64
N THR A 189 -9.45 -3.55 5.54
CA THR A 189 -10.65 -2.68 5.55
C THR A 189 -11.73 -3.14 6.51
N MET A 190 -11.63 -4.34 7.08
CA MET A 190 -12.53 -4.83 8.13
C MET A 190 -12.47 -3.98 9.40
N ILE A 191 -11.34 -3.31 9.67
CA ILE A 191 -11.20 -2.41 10.83
C ILE A 191 -12.21 -1.27 10.79
N LEU A 192 -12.63 -0.83 9.59
CA LEU A 192 -13.63 0.22 9.41
C LEU A 192 -15.01 -0.13 9.99
N HIS A 193 -15.28 -1.42 10.23
CA HIS A 193 -16.49 -1.88 10.92
C HIS A 193 -16.37 -1.81 12.45
N THR A 194 -15.19 -1.52 12.96
CA THR A 194 -14.89 -1.40 14.40
C THR A 194 -14.17 -0.08 14.70
N PRO A 195 -14.82 1.08 14.46
CA PRO A 195 -14.14 2.38 14.51
C PRO A 195 -13.52 2.72 15.87
N LYS A 196 -14.07 2.19 16.97
CA LYS A 196 -13.48 2.37 18.31
C LYS A 196 -12.16 1.61 18.46
N VAL A 197 -12.05 0.43 17.85
CA VAL A 197 -10.80 -0.36 17.85
C VAL A 197 -9.74 0.35 17.02
N GLN A 198 -10.14 0.87 15.84
CA GLN A 198 -9.25 1.66 15.01
C GLN A 198 -8.70 2.87 15.77
N GLU A 199 -9.58 3.67 16.41
CA GLU A 199 -9.19 4.83 17.21
C GLU A 199 -8.21 4.45 18.33
N MET A 200 -8.49 3.34 19.05
CA MET A 200 -7.60 2.86 20.11
C MET A 200 -6.22 2.41 19.61
N ILE A 201 -6.13 1.78 18.44
CA ILE A 201 -4.85 1.40 17.84
C ILE A 201 -4.09 2.64 17.37
N GLU A 202 -4.78 3.65 16.79
CA GLU A 202 -4.16 4.88 16.32
C GLU A 202 -3.66 5.78 17.48
N ASP A 203 -4.17 5.59 18.70
CA ASP A 203 -3.78 6.33 19.92
C ASP A 203 -2.59 5.68 20.68
N LEU A 204 -2.17 4.45 20.32
CA LEU A 204 -0.99 3.77 20.88
C LEU A 204 0.32 4.29 20.30
#